data_f3fa2290454080f80e14173f76e5ccfb
#
_entry.id   f3fa2290454080f80e14173f76e5ccfb
#
_cell.length_a   1.000
_cell.length_b   1.000
_cell.length_c   1.000
_cell.angle_alpha   90.00
_cell.angle_beta   90.00
_cell.angle_gamma   90.00
#
_symmetry.space_group_name_H-M   'P 1'
#
loop_
_entity.id
_entity.type
_entity.pdbx_description
1 polymer ?
#
loop_
_entity_poly.entity_id
_entity_poly.type
_entity_poly.pdbx_seq_one_letter_code
_entity_poly.pdbx_strand_id
1 'polypeptide(L)'
;MEIRWLGHSAFQIISDGGVKILIDPFISNNPACPLPVEDLDANIICITHGHSDHFGDAMEIANNTNATLIANHEISLFLGEQGFDCIGMNTGGSVSVLGITITMLDAKHSSSIDFTEEVIPGGNPGSFIITMEDGTKIFHAGDTGLFSDLENVVGKIFKPDIAMVPIGDRFTMDPFQGALASMWINPKVVIPMHYNTFPAIEQDPAIFNNFVKQLNPNIQVVIMNPLEYYKPDFEKED
;
A
#
# COMPACT_ATOMS: atom_id res chain seq x y z
N MET A 1 0.85 14.86 -8.79
CA MET A 1 0.63 13.38 -8.75
C MET A 1 -0.85 13.07 -8.54
N GLU A 2 -1.29 11.87 -8.91
CA GLU A 2 -2.66 11.39 -8.73
C GLU A 2 -2.64 10.02 -8.06
N ILE A 3 -3.58 9.76 -7.15
CA ILE A 3 -3.74 8.50 -6.45
C ILE A 3 -5.10 7.92 -6.83
N ARG A 4 -5.13 6.68 -7.27
CA ARG A 4 -6.35 5.95 -7.60
C ARG A 4 -6.48 4.74 -6.68
N TRP A 5 -7.61 4.62 -5.99
CA TRP A 5 -7.90 3.42 -5.21
C TRP A 5 -8.58 2.38 -6.11
N LEU A 6 -8.03 1.18 -6.14
CA LEU A 6 -8.57 0.06 -6.94
C LEU A 6 -9.42 -0.89 -6.10
N GLY A 7 -9.67 -0.54 -4.84
CA GLY A 7 -10.35 -1.38 -3.86
C GLY A 7 -9.36 -2.19 -3.01
N HIS A 8 -9.79 -2.66 -1.85
CA HIS A 8 -8.97 -3.39 -0.87
C HIS A 8 -7.73 -2.59 -0.48
N SER A 9 -6.53 -3.13 -0.66
CA SER A 9 -5.25 -2.45 -0.48
C SER A 9 -4.58 -2.07 -1.80
N ALA A 10 -5.28 -2.23 -2.94
CA ALA A 10 -4.73 -1.98 -4.26
C ALA A 10 -4.80 -0.49 -4.62
N PHE A 11 -3.64 0.11 -4.91
CA PHE A 11 -3.54 1.51 -5.34
C PHE A 11 -2.71 1.67 -6.60
N GLN A 12 -3.12 2.60 -7.46
CA GLN A 12 -2.30 3.12 -8.53
C GLN A 12 -1.93 4.58 -8.23
N ILE A 13 -0.64 4.88 -8.26
CA ILE A 13 -0.11 6.23 -8.09
C ILE A 13 0.52 6.64 -9.40
N ILE A 14 0.14 7.82 -9.91
CA ILE A 14 0.71 8.40 -11.13
C ILE A 14 1.49 9.65 -10.72
N SER A 15 2.81 9.63 -10.93
CA SER A 15 3.66 10.77 -10.61
C SER A 15 3.46 11.95 -11.56
N ASP A 16 3.95 13.13 -11.22
CA ASP A 16 3.93 14.28 -12.13
C ASP A 16 4.82 14.06 -13.37
N GLY A 17 5.83 13.19 -13.25
CA GLY A 17 6.64 12.71 -14.36
C GLY A 17 5.99 11.63 -15.22
N GLY A 18 4.79 11.18 -14.85
CA GLY A 18 4.03 10.14 -15.57
C GLY A 18 4.41 8.70 -15.19
N VAL A 19 5.25 8.49 -14.17
CA VAL A 19 5.57 7.14 -13.67
C VAL A 19 4.36 6.55 -12.97
N LYS A 20 3.95 5.36 -13.38
CA LYS A 20 2.81 4.61 -12.84
C LYS A 20 3.30 3.55 -11.88
N ILE A 21 2.88 3.64 -10.63
CA ILE A 21 3.22 2.73 -9.54
C ILE A 21 1.96 2.01 -9.11
N LEU A 22 1.96 0.68 -9.15
CA LEU A 22 0.92 -0.15 -8.54
C LEU A 22 1.44 -0.71 -7.21
N ILE A 23 0.56 -0.76 -6.22
CA ILE A 23 0.85 -1.38 -4.92
C ILE A 23 -0.24 -2.40 -4.67
N ASP A 24 0.17 -3.63 -4.31
CA ASP A 24 -0.71 -4.76 -3.97
C ASP A 24 -1.85 -4.95 -4.98
N PRO A 25 -1.54 -5.26 -6.26
CA PRO A 25 -2.51 -5.23 -7.35
C PRO A 25 -3.47 -6.41 -7.34
N PHE A 26 -4.32 -6.50 -6.35
CA PHE A 26 -5.42 -7.44 -6.26
C PHE A 26 -6.60 -6.93 -7.10
N ILE A 27 -6.81 -7.46 -8.30
CA ILE A 27 -7.71 -6.94 -9.32
C ILE A 27 -8.78 -7.98 -9.73
N SER A 28 -8.38 -9.10 -10.34
CA SER A 28 -9.28 -10.08 -10.96
C SER A 28 -10.29 -10.70 -9.99
N ASN A 29 -9.88 -10.95 -8.75
CA ASN A 29 -10.72 -11.54 -7.71
C ASN A 29 -11.19 -10.52 -6.66
N ASN A 30 -10.98 -9.23 -6.93
CA ASN A 30 -11.39 -8.14 -6.06
C ASN A 30 -12.82 -7.71 -6.41
N PRO A 31 -13.83 -8.02 -5.56
CA PRO A 31 -15.21 -7.65 -5.85
C PRO A 31 -15.45 -6.12 -5.87
N ALA A 32 -14.52 -5.35 -5.32
CA ALA A 32 -14.57 -3.88 -5.34
C ALA A 32 -13.91 -3.27 -6.59
N CYS A 33 -13.15 -4.06 -7.37
CA CYS A 33 -12.46 -3.58 -8.58
C CYS A 33 -13.15 -4.11 -9.84
N PRO A 34 -13.95 -3.31 -10.56
CA PRO A 34 -14.62 -3.76 -11.78
C PRO A 34 -13.73 -3.67 -13.02
N LEU A 35 -12.44 -3.32 -12.88
CA LEU A 35 -11.53 -3.20 -14.02
C LEU A 35 -10.95 -4.57 -14.40
N PRO A 36 -10.84 -4.86 -15.72
CA PRO A 36 -10.00 -5.97 -16.16
C PRO A 36 -8.52 -5.63 -16.01
N VAL A 37 -7.70 -6.66 -15.82
CA VAL A 37 -6.24 -6.52 -15.61
C VAL A 37 -5.58 -5.84 -16.81
N GLU A 38 -6.07 -6.10 -18.02
CA GLU A 38 -5.56 -5.57 -19.30
C GLU A 38 -5.67 -4.05 -19.41
N ASP A 39 -6.55 -3.42 -18.63
CA ASP A 39 -6.73 -1.96 -18.61
C ASP A 39 -5.75 -1.25 -17.66
N LEU A 40 -4.93 -2.02 -16.93
CA LEU A 40 -3.94 -1.47 -16.02
C LEU A 40 -2.58 -1.34 -16.70
N ASP A 41 -1.96 -0.20 -16.46
CA ASP A 41 -0.60 0.09 -16.91
C ASP A 41 0.27 0.44 -15.70
N ALA A 42 1.50 -0.06 -15.68
CA ALA A 42 2.46 0.14 -14.59
C ALA A 42 3.90 0.23 -15.12
N ASN A 43 4.71 1.02 -14.43
CA ASN A 43 6.17 1.03 -14.58
C ASN A 43 6.83 0.33 -13.38
N ILE A 44 6.19 0.38 -12.22
CA ILE A 44 6.65 -0.20 -10.95
C ILE A 44 5.47 -0.91 -10.30
N ILE A 45 5.71 -2.11 -9.78
CA ILE A 45 4.75 -2.87 -8.97
C ILE A 45 5.41 -3.21 -7.65
N CYS A 46 4.82 -2.75 -6.54
CA CYS A 46 5.26 -3.04 -5.18
C CYS A 46 4.32 -4.06 -4.54
N ILE A 47 4.89 -5.12 -3.94
CA ILE A 47 4.15 -6.17 -3.25
C ILE A 47 4.56 -6.15 -1.78
N THR A 48 3.61 -5.84 -0.88
CA THR A 48 3.87 -5.73 0.55
C THR A 48 4.11 -7.08 1.21
N HIS A 49 3.34 -8.10 0.82
CA HIS A 49 3.45 -9.46 1.34
C HIS A 49 2.78 -10.48 0.40
N GLY A 50 2.91 -11.78 0.72
CA GLY A 50 2.60 -12.86 -0.20
C GLY A 50 1.14 -13.32 -0.25
N HIS A 51 0.22 -12.76 0.55
CA HIS A 51 -1.18 -13.18 0.50
C HIS A 51 -1.81 -12.85 -0.86
N SER A 52 -2.73 -13.71 -1.30
CA SER A 52 -3.36 -13.64 -2.62
C SER A 52 -4.14 -12.35 -2.88
N ASP A 53 -4.69 -11.73 -1.83
CA ASP A 53 -5.40 -10.45 -1.88
C ASP A 53 -4.49 -9.20 -1.86
N HIS A 54 -3.16 -9.42 -1.93
CA HIS A 54 -2.12 -8.38 -2.08
C HIS A 54 -1.18 -8.67 -3.26
N PHE A 55 -0.61 -9.88 -3.31
CA PHE A 55 0.20 -10.30 -4.46
C PHE A 55 -0.62 -10.21 -5.76
N GLY A 56 -1.88 -10.65 -5.70
CA GLY A 56 -2.88 -10.48 -6.74
C GLY A 56 -2.41 -10.83 -8.13
N ASP A 57 -2.64 -9.91 -9.05
CA ASP A 57 -2.34 -10.05 -10.48
C ASP A 57 -0.96 -9.47 -10.87
N ALA A 58 -0.04 -9.32 -9.88
CA ALA A 58 1.26 -8.68 -10.10
C ALA A 58 2.07 -9.29 -11.24
N MET A 59 2.10 -10.63 -11.36
CA MET A 59 2.82 -11.32 -12.43
C MET A 59 2.20 -11.05 -13.81
N GLU A 60 0.87 -11.09 -13.91
CA GLU A 60 0.18 -10.83 -15.18
C GLU A 60 0.39 -9.39 -15.64
N ILE A 61 0.22 -8.42 -14.72
CA ILE A 61 0.44 -7.00 -15.04
C ILE A 61 1.90 -6.75 -15.41
N ALA A 62 2.86 -7.32 -14.68
CA ALA A 62 4.28 -7.19 -15.01
C ALA A 62 4.61 -7.75 -16.39
N ASN A 63 4.02 -8.89 -16.76
CA ASN A 63 4.20 -9.48 -18.10
C ASN A 63 3.60 -8.60 -19.21
N ASN A 64 2.46 -7.96 -18.97
CA ASN A 64 1.78 -7.12 -19.95
C ASN A 64 2.44 -5.74 -20.12
N THR A 65 3.09 -5.22 -19.06
CA THR A 65 3.60 -3.84 -19.02
C THR A 65 5.12 -3.73 -19.01
N ASN A 66 5.83 -4.83 -18.75
CA ASN A 66 7.27 -4.88 -18.42
C ASN A 66 7.61 -4.02 -17.18
N ALA A 67 6.70 -3.93 -16.21
CA ALA A 67 6.92 -3.20 -14.97
C ALA A 67 8.02 -3.85 -14.12
N THR A 68 8.79 -3.01 -13.41
CA THR A 68 9.74 -3.48 -12.41
C THR A 68 9.01 -3.94 -11.16
N LEU A 69 9.15 -5.22 -10.81
CA LEU A 69 8.62 -5.80 -9.57
C LEU A 69 9.54 -5.47 -8.40
N ILE A 70 8.96 -5.09 -7.26
CA ILE A 70 9.65 -4.80 -6.00
C ILE A 70 8.92 -5.51 -4.87
N ALA A 71 9.62 -6.35 -4.12
CA ALA A 71 9.05 -7.11 -3.01
C ALA A 71 10.12 -7.42 -1.94
N ASN A 72 9.74 -8.11 -0.86
CA ASN A 72 10.71 -8.66 0.05
C ASN A 72 11.56 -9.76 -0.62
N HIS A 73 12.64 -10.15 0.03
CA HIS A 73 13.62 -11.09 -0.53
C HIS A 73 12.98 -12.44 -0.90
N GLU A 74 12.15 -13.02 -0.05
CA GLU A 74 11.55 -14.33 -0.27
C GLU A 74 10.55 -14.32 -1.44
N ILE A 75 9.73 -13.28 -1.55
CA ILE A 75 8.84 -13.10 -2.71
C ILE A 75 9.66 -12.88 -3.98
N SER A 76 10.79 -12.16 -3.90
CA SER A 76 11.64 -11.97 -5.09
C SER A 76 12.28 -13.27 -5.59
N LEU A 77 12.62 -14.20 -4.68
CA LEU A 77 13.09 -15.53 -5.05
C LEU A 77 11.98 -16.34 -5.74
N PHE A 78 10.77 -16.32 -5.15
CA PHE A 78 9.61 -16.98 -5.76
C PHE A 78 9.32 -16.44 -7.16
N LEU A 79 9.31 -15.12 -7.35
CA LEU A 79 9.11 -14.49 -8.66
C LEU A 79 10.23 -14.87 -9.65
N GLY A 80 11.48 -14.97 -9.19
CA GLY A 80 12.60 -15.44 -9.99
C GLY A 80 12.43 -16.88 -10.49
N GLU A 81 11.88 -17.78 -9.66
CA GLU A 81 11.53 -19.15 -10.05
C GLU A 81 10.40 -19.19 -11.10
N GLN A 82 9.53 -18.17 -11.12
CA GLN A 82 8.49 -18.00 -12.13
C GLN A 82 8.98 -17.27 -13.40
N GLY A 83 10.26 -16.89 -13.45
CA GLY A 83 10.89 -16.25 -14.61
C GLY A 83 10.78 -14.73 -14.65
N PHE A 84 10.43 -14.09 -13.54
CA PHE A 84 10.34 -12.63 -13.43
C PHE A 84 11.58 -12.04 -12.77
N ASP A 85 12.08 -10.92 -13.31
CA ASP A 85 13.05 -10.09 -12.62
C ASP A 85 12.34 -9.27 -11.54
N CYS A 86 12.77 -9.42 -10.28
CA CYS A 86 12.24 -8.68 -9.14
C CYS A 86 13.38 -8.10 -8.31
N ILE A 87 13.25 -6.85 -7.92
CA ILE A 87 14.16 -6.23 -6.96
C ILE A 87 13.76 -6.68 -5.56
N GLY A 88 14.52 -7.62 -5.01
CA GLY A 88 14.34 -8.10 -3.63
C GLY A 88 14.87 -7.10 -2.63
N MET A 89 14.08 -6.81 -1.61
CA MET A 89 14.41 -5.87 -0.52
C MET A 89 14.31 -6.54 0.86
N ASN A 90 14.77 -5.84 1.86
CA ASN A 90 14.47 -6.13 3.27
C ASN A 90 14.15 -4.84 4.02
N THR A 91 13.52 -5.00 5.18
CA THR A 91 13.16 -3.88 6.08
C THR A 91 14.34 -2.95 6.31
N GLY A 92 14.14 -1.66 6.10
CA GLY A 92 15.14 -0.60 6.21
C GLY A 92 15.90 -0.31 4.91
N GLY A 93 15.79 -1.18 3.88
CA GLY A 93 16.40 -0.97 2.57
C GLY A 93 15.62 0.01 1.68
N SER A 94 16.33 0.64 0.76
CA SER A 94 15.74 1.54 -0.24
C SER A 94 16.30 1.26 -1.64
N VAL A 95 15.45 1.40 -2.65
CA VAL A 95 15.82 1.33 -4.06
C VAL A 95 15.25 2.55 -4.79
N SER A 96 15.91 2.97 -5.87
CA SER A 96 15.40 4.05 -6.72
C SER A 96 15.19 3.53 -8.14
N VAL A 97 13.97 3.70 -8.66
CA VAL A 97 13.56 3.28 -10.00
C VAL A 97 12.82 4.44 -10.65
N LEU A 98 13.24 4.84 -11.84
CA LEU A 98 12.61 5.92 -12.64
C LEU A 98 12.43 7.24 -11.87
N GLY A 99 13.35 7.58 -10.95
CA GLY A 99 13.27 8.80 -10.14
C GLY A 99 12.41 8.68 -8.87
N ILE A 100 11.73 7.54 -8.67
CA ILE A 100 10.97 7.22 -7.47
C ILE A 100 11.84 6.42 -6.51
N THR A 101 11.87 6.81 -5.24
CA THR A 101 12.57 6.03 -4.21
C THR A 101 11.57 5.26 -3.36
N ILE A 102 11.77 3.95 -3.25
CA ILE A 102 10.93 3.03 -2.50
C ILE A 102 11.74 2.48 -1.33
N THR A 103 11.26 2.71 -0.12
CA THR A 103 11.87 2.19 1.13
C THR A 103 10.91 1.19 1.76
N MET A 104 11.40 -0.02 2.03
CA MET A 104 10.63 -1.04 2.73
C MET A 104 10.77 -0.87 4.24
N LEU A 105 9.66 -0.86 4.96
CA LEU A 105 9.59 -0.83 6.42
C LEU A 105 8.89 -2.07 6.95
N ASP A 106 8.92 -2.25 8.27
CA ASP A 106 8.28 -3.38 8.96
C ASP A 106 6.75 -3.26 8.92
N ALA A 107 6.07 -4.40 9.01
CA ALA A 107 4.64 -4.54 9.24
C ALA A 107 4.40 -5.71 10.21
N LYS A 108 3.31 -5.68 10.97
CA LYS A 108 2.97 -6.73 11.95
C LYS A 108 1.83 -7.58 11.44
N HIS A 109 2.17 -8.54 10.60
CA HIS A 109 1.25 -9.43 9.91
C HIS A 109 1.95 -10.77 9.61
N SER A 110 1.29 -11.68 8.94
CA SER A 110 1.89 -12.87 8.33
C SER A 110 2.17 -12.60 6.83
N SER A 111 2.99 -13.46 6.25
CA SER A 111 3.27 -13.40 4.81
C SER A 111 3.52 -14.83 4.32
N SER A 112 2.52 -15.39 3.69
CA SER A 112 2.62 -16.66 2.98
C SER A 112 2.20 -16.43 1.52
N ILE A 113 2.79 -17.21 0.61
CA ILE A 113 2.31 -17.32 -0.76
C ILE A 113 1.27 -18.44 -0.72
N ASP A 114 -0.01 -18.07 -0.67
CA ASP A 114 -1.15 -18.95 -0.33
C ASP A 114 -2.00 -19.37 -1.54
N PHE A 115 -1.59 -18.98 -2.74
CA PHE A 115 -2.26 -19.28 -4.01
C PHE A 115 -1.57 -20.37 -4.83
N THR A 116 -0.60 -21.05 -4.25
CA THR A 116 0.09 -22.22 -4.82
C THR A 116 -0.46 -23.51 -4.23
N GLU A 117 -0.15 -24.69 -4.84
CA GLU A 117 -0.60 -25.99 -4.34
C GLU A 117 -0.18 -26.23 -2.88
N GLU A 118 1.03 -25.82 -2.52
CA GLU A 118 1.54 -25.81 -1.15
C GLU A 118 1.75 -24.37 -0.70
N VAL A 119 1.38 -24.07 0.55
CA VAL A 119 1.63 -22.74 1.14
C VAL A 119 3.12 -22.54 1.33
N ILE A 120 3.67 -21.52 0.68
CA ILE A 120 5.10 -21.19 0.72
C ILE A 120 5.33 -20.02 1.67
N PRO A 121 6.36 -20.06 2.55
CA PRO A 121 6.74 -18.88 3.34
C PRO A 121 7.12 -17.70 2.45
N GLY A 122 6.42 -16.58 2.59
CA GLY A 122 6.65 -15.35 1.80
C GLY A 122 7.55 -14.32 2.51
N GLY A 123 8.33 -14.72 3.50
CA GLY A 123 9.18 -13.83 4.27
C GLY A 123 8.40 -12.94 5.26
N ASN A 124 9.02 -11.85 5.70
CA ASN A 124 8.36 -10.89 6.56
C ASN A 124 7.45 -9.97 5.73
N PRO A 125 6.23 -9.64 6.22
CA PRO A 125 5.41 -8.63 5.58
C PRO A 125 6.11 -7.27 5.68
N GLY A 126 5.88 -6.41 4.68
CA GLY A 126 6.44 -5.07 4.65
C GLY A 126 5.38 -4.00 4.44
N SER A 127 5.78 -2.78 4.71
CA SER A 127 5.10 -1.56 4.30
C SER A 127 6.07 -0.73 3.44
N PHE A 128 5.57 0.25 2.71
CA PHE A 128 6.41 1.07 1.83
C PHE A 128 6.29 2.55 2.13
N ILE A 129 7.45 3.23 2.14
CA ILE A 129 7.51 4.68 1.89
C ILE A 129 7.90 4.87 0.42
N ILE A 130 7.03 5.53 -0.32
CA ILE A 130 7.26 5.92 -1.71
C ILE A 130 7.56 7.41 -1.73
N THR A 131 8.79 7.77 -2.07
CA THR A 131 9.22 9.16 -2.22
C THR A 131 9.19 9.52 -3.69
N MET A 132 8.33 10.48 -4.01
CA MET A 132 8.11 10.99 -5.36
C MET A 132 9.25 11.92 -5.78
N GLU A 133 9.29 12.28 -7.07
CA GLU A 133 10.36 13.13 -7.64
C GLU A 133 10.45 14.54 -6.99
N ASP A 134 9.32 15.04 -6.49
CA ASP A 134 9.24 16.35 -5.81
C ASP A 134 9.50 16.27 -4.29
N GLY A 135 9.80 15.07 -3.79
CA GLY A 135 10.06 14.80 -2.37
C GLY A 135 8.82 14.45 -1.56
N THR A 136 7.62 14.51 -2.14
CA THR A 136 6.37 14.06 -1.48
C THR A 136 6.49 12.58 -1.10
N LYS A 137 6.11 12.25 0.14
CA LYS A 137 6.21 10.88 0.66
C LYS A 137 4.83 10.29 0.92
N ILE A 138 4.65 9.09 0.41
CA ILE A 138 3.43 8.29 0.59
C ILE A 138 3.80 7.05 1.40
N PHE A 139 3.10 6.80 2.48
CA PHE A 139 3.19 5.57 3.25
C PHE A 139 2.04 4.64 2.89
N HIS A 140 2.36 3.45 2.42
CA HIS A 140 1.41 2.36 2.27
C HIS A 140 1.70 1.32 3.35
N ALA A 141 0.78 1.16 4.29
CA ALA A 141 1.01 0.31 5.46
C ALA A 141 1.08 -1.19 5.13
N GLY A 142 0.55 -1.61 3.98
CA GLY A 142 0.24 -3.01 3.76
C GLY A 142 -0.74 -3.51 4.83
N ASP A 143 -0.72 -4.79 5.10
CA ASP A 143 -1.48 -5.36 6.21
C ASP A 143 -0.65 -5.33 7.48
N THR A 144 -1.21 -4.74 8.51
CA THR A 144 -0.55 -4.60 9.80
C THR A 144 -1.52 -4.43 10.95
N GLY A 145 -1.14 -4.94 12.12
CA GLY A 145 -1.68 -4.49 13.40
C GLY A 145 -1.01 -3.18 13.84
N LEU A 146 -1.50 -2.62 14.95
CA LEU A 146 -0.92 -1.42 15.56
C LEU A 146 0.41 -1.76 16.29
N PHE A 147 1.49 -1.02 16.01
CA PHE A 147 2.79 -1.20 16.65
C PHE A 147 3.60 0.10 16.71
N SER A 148 4.57 0.15 17.61
CA SER A 148 5.29 1.37 17.99
C SER A 148 6.07 2.05 16.86
N ASP A 149 6.52 1.28 15.86
CA ASP A 149 7.34 1.86 14.79
C ASP A 149 6.52 2.69 13.79
N LEU A 150 5.19 2.58 13.81
CA LEU A 150 4.32 3.53 13.13
C LEU A 150 4.53 4.96 13.67
N GLU A 151 4.81 5.11 14.98
CA GLU A 151 5.21 6.40 15.56
C GLU A 151 6.70 6.67 15.39
N ASN A 152 7.55 5.71 15.85
CA ASN A 152 8.97 5.99 16.05
C ASN A 152 9.77 5.99 14.76
N VAL A 153 9.37 5.20 13.77
CA VAL A 153 10.05 5.10 12.47
C VAL A 153 9.25 5.87 11.40
N VAL A 154 7.99 5.48 11.15
CA VAL A 154 7.20 6.09 10.09
C VAL A 154 6.94 7.57 10.37
N GLY A 155 6.37 7.88 11.53
CA GLY A 155 5.99 9.25 11.89
C GLY A 155 7.18 10.17 12.20
N LYS A 156 8.16 9.71 13.00
CA LYS A 156 9.25 10.58 13.47
C LYS A 156 10.42 10.69 12.48
N ILE A 157 10.72 9.62 11.73
CA ILE A 157 11.88 9.59 10.82
C ILE A 157 11.45 9.92 9.39
N PHE A 158 10.49 9.16 8.83
CA PHE A 158 10.11 9.32 7.42
C PHE A 158 9.13 10.46 7.18
N LYS A 159 8.20 10.71 8.10
CA LYS A 159 7.22 11.82 8.06
C LYS A 159 6.48 11.88 6.72
N PRO A 160 5.70 10.86 6.37
CA PRO A 160 4.97 10.85 5.11
C PRO A 160 3.91 11.96 5.06
N ASP A 161 3.70 12.53 3.87
CA ASP A 161 2.63 13.51 3.64
C ASP A 161 1.26 12.83 3.55
N ILE A 162 1.24 11.60 3.02
CA ILE A 162 0.04 10.79 2.84
C ILE A 162 0.28 9.43 3.49
N ALA A 163 -0.72 8.90 4.19
CA ALA A 163 -0.69 7.54 4.70
C ALA A 163 -1.94 6.76 4.26
N MET A 164 -1.75 5.55 3.77
CA MET A 164 -2.78 4.56 3.48
C MET A 164 -2.75 3.53 4.60
N VAL A 165 -3.85 3.39 5.37
CA VAL A 165 -3.89 2.55 6.56
C VAL A 165 -5.06 1.58 6.52
N PRO A 166 -4.86 0.29 6.86
CA PRO A 166 -5.94 -0.68 6.89
C PRO A 166 -6.83 -0.44 8.11
N ILE A 167 -8.15 -0.64 7.94
CA ILE A 167 -9.16 -0.47 9.00
C ILE A 167 -10.17 -1.61 9.07
N GLY A 168 -9.88 -2.75 8.41
CA GLY A 168 -10.82 -3.86 8.23
C GLY A 168 -11.08 -4.70 9.48
N ASP A 169 -10.37 -4.47 10.58
CA ASP A 169 -10.40 -5.32 11.78
C ASP A 169 -9.95 -6.76 11.46
N ARG A 170 -10.30 -7.71 12.28
CA ARG A 170 -10.06 -9.15 12.18
C ARG A 170 -8.65 -9.58 11.72
N PHE A 171 -8.15 -9.05 10.61
CA PHE A 171 -6.83 -9.37 10.04
C PHE A 171 -5.83 -8.22 10.16
N THR A 172 -6.32 -6.99 10.34
CA THR A 172 -5.55 -5.76 10.43
C THR A 172 -6.03 -4.90 11.60
N MET A 173 -5.72 -3.62 11.59
CA MET A 173 -6.26 -2.66 12.55
C MET A 173 -7.77 -2.48 12.39
N ASP A 174 -8.48 -2.27 13.52
CA ASP A 174 -9.84 -1.75 13.50
C ASP A 174 -9.87 -0.22 13.24
N PRO A 175 -11.05 0.41 13.05
CA PRO A 175 -11.14 1.85 12.81
C PRO A 175 -10.51 2.73 13.90
N PHE A 176 -10.54 2.30 15.17
CA PHE A 176 -9.92 3.05 16.25
C PHE A 176 -8.39 2.91 16.26
N GLN A 177 -7.89 1.70 16.07
CA GLN A 177 -6.45 1.43 15.94
C GLN A 177 -5.86 2.12 14.70
N GLY A 178 -6.58 2.11 13.57
CA GLY A 178 -6.19 2.85 12.37
C GLY A 178 -6.11 4.36 12.62
N ALA A 179 -7.04 4.93 13.41
CA ALA A 179 -7.01 6.33 13.79
C ALA A 179 -5.84 6.65 14.74
N LEU A 180 -5.51 5.76 15.68
CA LEU A 180 -4.30 5.88 16.51
C LEU A 180 -3.03 5.83 15.66
N ALA A 181 -2.94 4.89 14.72
CA ALA A 181 -1.84 4.82 13.77
C ALA A 181 -1.70 6.13 12.98
N SER A 182 -2.82 6.67 12.48
CA SER A 182 -2.85 7.95 11.77
C SER A 182 -2.34 9.10 12.63
N MET A 183 -2.75 9.16 13.90
CA MET A 183 -2.25 10.17 14.85
C MET A 183 -0.73 10.01 15.10
N TRP A 184 -0.22 8.78 15.23
CA TRP A 184 1.20 8.48 15.46
C TRP A 184 2.06 8.80 14.24
N ILE A 185 1.60 8.47 13.04
CA ILE A 185 2.26 8.78 11.77
C ILE A 185 2.22 10.29 11.51
N ASN A 186 1.10 10.94 11.85
CA ASN A 186 0.84 12.37 11.68
C ASN A 186 1.02 12.88 10.23
N PRO A 187 0.39 12.23 9.23
CA PRO A 187 0.44 12.70 7.84
C PRO A 187 -0.48 13.93 7.66
N LYS A 188 -0.34 14.65 6.54
CA LYS A 188 -1.32 15.67 6.12
C LYS A 188 -2.64 15.02 5.72
N VAL A 189 -2.56 13.89 5.04
CA VAL A 189 -3.72 13.14 4.51
C VAL A 189 -3.64 11.68 4.92
N VAL A 190 -4.76 11.11 5.36
CA VAL A 190 -4.90 9.66 5.56
C VAL A 190 -6.04 9.10 4.72
N ILE A 191 -5.78 7.96 4.08
CA ILE A 191 -6.73 7.21 3.25
C ILE A 191 -6.95 5.85 3.92
N PRO A 192 -8.17 5.52 4.38
CA PRO A 192 -8.46 4.19 4.88
C PRO A 192 -8.52 3.18 3.73
N MET A 193 -8.03 1.97 3.99
CA MET A 193 -8.02 0.85 3.04
C MET A 193 -8.33 -0.48 3.73
N HIS A 194 -8.37 -1.59 2.96
CA HIS A 194 -8.57 -2.95 3.46
C HIS A 194 -9.87 -3.12 4.26
N TYR A 195 -10.99 -2.58 3.73
CA TYR A 195 -12.32 -2.72 4.34
C TYR A 195 -13.39 -2.92 3.26
N ASN A 196 -14.52 -3.50 3.63
CA ASN A 196 -15.71 -3.73 2.78
C ASN A 196 -15.47 -4.57 1.50
N THR A 197 -14.32 -5.19 1.33
CA THR A 197 -14.06 -6.11 0.21
C THR A 197 -14.75 -7.45 0.44
N PHE A 198 -14.73 -7.92 1.69
CA PHE A 198 -15.33 -9.18 2.12
C PHE A 198 -16.20 -8.97 3.37
N PRO A 199 -17.21 -9.81 3.63
CA PRO A 199 -18.05 -9.66 4.83
C PRO A 199 -17.27 -9.70 6.16
N ALA A 200 -16.10 -10.37 6.18
CA ALA A 200 -15.27 -10.48 7.38
C ALA A 200 -14.56 -9.18 7.77
N ILE A 201 -14.47 -8.23 6.85
CA ILE A 201 -13.78 -6.92 7.02
C ILE A 201 -14.72 -5.76 6.75
N GLU A 202 -16.02 -5.95 6.99
CA GLU A 202 -17.01 -4.90 6.83
C GLU A 202 -16.87 -3.84 7.93
N GLN A 203 -16.61 -2.59 7.53
CA GLN A 203 -16.42 -1.44 8.42
C GLN A 203 -17.06 -0.19 7.83
N ASP A 204 -17.54 0.70 8.71
CA ASP A 204 -17.97 2.04 8.31
C ASP A 204 -16.78 3.02 8.40
N PRO A 205 -16.24 3.52 7.27
CA PRO A 205 -15.11 4.44 7.28
C PRO A 205 -15.45 5.81 7.91
N ALA A 206 -16.73 6.14 8.10
CA ALA A 206 -17.14 7.34 8.85
C ALA A 206 -16.77 7.22 10.33
N ILE A 207 -16.77 6.02 10.90
CA ILE A 207 -16.32 5.77 12.28
C ILE A 207 -14.82 6.09 12.40
N PHE A 208 -14.01 5.60 11.46
CA PHE A 208 -12.59 5.92 11.38
C PHE A 208 -12.35 7.44 11.30
N ASN A 209 -13.03 8.13 10.38
CA ASN A 209 -12.94 9.58 10.23
C ASN A 209 -13.28 10.32 11.52
N ASN A 210 -14.32 9.88 12.26
CA ASN A 210 -14.70 10.49 13.53
C ASN A 210 -13.59 10.31 14.58
N PHE A 211 -12.95 9.15 14.67
CA PHE A 211 -11.83 8.92 15.58
C PHE A 211 -10.61 9.77 15.21
N VAL A 212 -10.25 9.84 13.93
CA VAL A 212 -9.13 10.68 13.48
C VAL A 212 -9.35 12.14 13.86
N LYS A 213 -10.56 12.69 13.62
CA LYS A 213 -10.90 14.07 13.97
C LYS A 213 -10.86 14.34 15.48
N GLN A 214 -11.19 13.36 16.31
CA GLN A 214 -11.10 13.49 17.77
C GLN A 214 -9.65 13.46 18.24
N LEU A 215 -8.78 12.64 17.64
CA LEU A 215 -7.40 12.46 18.03
C LEU A 215 -6.48 13.54 17.46
N ASN A 216 -6.65 13.90 16.20
CA ASN A 216 -5.88 14.95 15.51
C ASN A 216 -6.71 15.60 14.39
N PRO A 217 -7.39 16.73 14.66
CA PRO A 217 -8.24 17.40 13.67
C PRO A 217 -7.49 17.99 12.46
N ASN A 218 -6.15 18.08 12.52
CA ASN A 218 -5.33 18.61 11.42
C ASN A 218 -5.11 17.58 10.32
N ILE A 219 -5.36 16.29 10.58
CA ILE A 219 -5.25 15.24 9.56
C ILE A 219 -6.51 15.25 8.71
N GLN A 220 -6.36 15.44 7.41
CA GLN A 220 -7.44 15.27 6.45
C GLN A 220 -7.69 13.77 6.21
N VAL A 221 -8.92 13.30 6.43
CA VAL A 221 -9.33 11.94 6.05
C VAL A 221 -9.96 11.99 4.66
N VAL A 222 -9.46 11.20 3.74
CA VAL A 222 -10.00 11.04 2.39
C VAL A 222 -10.57 9.64 2.25
N ILE A 223 -11.90 9.53 2.29
CA ILE A 223 -12.61 8.28 2.04
C ILE A 223 -12.91 8.22 0.55
N MET A 224 -12.29 7.28 -0.15
CA MET A 224 -12.41 7.10 -1.59
C MET A 224 -13.43 6.02 -1.93
N ASN A 225 -14.10 6.14 -3.06
CA ASN A 225 -14.77 5.02 -3.70
C ASN A 225 -13.80 4.28 -4.62
N PRO A 226 -13.97 2.96 -4.84
CA PRO A 226 -13.17 2.25 -5.82
C PRO A 226 -13.18 2.95 -7.19
N LEU A 227 -12.01 3.01 -7.82
CA LEU A 227 -11.70 3.71 -9.08
C LEU A 227 -11.71 5.25 -9.00
N GLU A 228 -12.01 5.83 -7.86
CA GLU A 228 -11.90 7.28 -7.67
C GLU A 228 -10.44 7.72 -7.69
N TYR A 229 -10.21 8.91 -8.24
CA TYR A 229 -8.91 9.58 -8.22
C TYR A 229 -8.90 10.65 -7.15
N TYR A 230 -7.85 10.66 -6.35
CA TYR A 230 -7.52 11.73 -5.44
C TYR A 230 -6.26 12.47 -5.92
N LYS A 231 -6.35 13.78 -6.03
CA LYS A 231 -5.22 14.65 -6.36
C LYS A 231 -4.89 15.51 -5.15
N PRO A 232 -3.79 15.21 -4.45
CA PRO A 232 -3.37 16.03 -3.32
C PRO A 232 -3.01 17.45 -3.79
N ASP A 233 -3.49 18.43 -3.05
CA ASP A 233 -3.11 19.83 -3.25
C ASP A 233 -2.37 20.29 -1.99
N PHE A 234 -1.06 20.07 -1.98
CA PHE A 234 -0.18 20.55 -0.92
C PHE A 234 0.40 21.88 -1.36
N GLU A 235 0.14 22.93 -0.58
CA GLU A 235 0.92 24.18 -0.74
C GLU A 235 2.39 23.82 -0.58
N LYS A 236 3.20 24.11 -1.61
CA LYS A 236 4.66 23.96 -1.51
C LYS A 236 5.12 25.01 -0.51
N GLU A 237 5.64 24.55 0.61
CA GLU A 237 6.36 25.45 1.53
C GLU A 237 7.61 25.96 0.76
N ASP A 238 7.66 27.29 0.54
CA ASP A 238 8.77 28.00 -0.11
C ASP A 238 10.07 27.91 0.70
#